data_34b4c8a95e8153d939cf2a315102152e
#
_entry.id   34b4c8a95e8153d939cf2a315102152e
#
_cell.length_a   1.000
_cell.length_b   1.000
_cell.length_c   1.000
_cell.angle_alpha   90.00
_cell.angle_beta   90.00
_cell.angle_gamma   90.00
#
_symmetry.space_group_name_H-M   'P 1'
#
loop_
_entity.id
_entity.type
_entity.pdbx_description
1 polymer ?
#
loop_
_entity_poly.entity_id
_entity_poly.type
_entity_poly.pdbx_seq_one_letter_code
_entity_poly.pdbx_strand_id
1 'polypeptide(L)'
;MSKLTEKEFEKIDYVRTSTELGEFVAEKDTMYGHAFFNMVNEYGIDYALSKMEEKLFRLKQLKKLGKMNHSESFKDSVKDLQGYALLTLLYIQACEEAEEKKKTQVNYTK
;
A
#
# COMPACT_ATOMS: atom_id res chain seq x y z
N MET A 1 -1.26 -16.24 -17.27
CA MET A 1 0.06 -15.63 -17.53
C MET A 1 1.05 -16.70 -17.97
N SER A 2 1.86 -16.39 -18.97
CA SER A 2 2.91 -17.28 -19.44
C SER A 2 4.04 -17.34 -18.43
N LYS A 3 4.77 -18.46 -18.39
CA LYS A 3 5.97 -18.55 -17.58
C LYS A 3 7.07 -17.64 -18.14
N LEU A 4 7.79 -17.01 -17.24
CA LEU A 4 8.93 -16.17 -17.57
C LEU A 4 10.23 -16.89 -17.28
N THR A 5 11.29 -16.53 -17.99
CA THR A 5 12.65 -16.93 -17.62
C THR A 5 13.17 -15.96 -16.55
N GLU A 6 14.15 -16.41 -15.78
CA GLU A 6 14.81 -15.53 -14.80
C GLU A 6 15.43 -14.30 -15.47
N LYS A 7 16.03 -14.47 -16.66
CA LYS A 7 16.63 -13.37 -17.41
C LYS A 7 15.61 -12.31 -17.81
N GLU A 8 14.42 -12.73 -18.21
CA GLU A 8 13.35 -11.80 -18.54
C GLU A 8 12.90 -11.01 -17.31
N PHE A 9 12.80 -11.68 -16.15
CA PHE A 9 12.41 -11.04 -14.91
C PHE A 9 13.50 -10.10 -14.37
N GLU A 10 14.78 -10.46 -14.55
CA GLU A 10 15.91 -9.63 -14.13
C GLU A 10 15.98 -8.27 -14.81
N LYS A 11 15.32 -8.09 -15.95
CA LYS A 11 15.24 -6.81 -16.66
C LYS A 11 14.32 -5.81 -15.97
N ILE A 12 13.53 -6.26 -15.00
CA ILE A 12 12.61 -5.38 -14.27
C ILE A 12 13.40 -4.51 -13.30
N ASP A 13 13.13 -3.23 -13.33
CA ASP A 13 13.75 -2.27 -12.43
C ASP A 13 12.90 -2.11 -11.17
N TYR A 14 13.31 -2.78 -10.08
CA TYR A 14 12.59 -2.77 -8.81
C TYR A 14 12.49 -1.36 -8.21
N VAL A 15 13.61 -0.65 -8.22
CA VAL A 15 13.69 0.69 -7.60
C VAL A 15 12.83 1.68 -8.35
N ARG A 16 12.91 1.69 -9.68
CA ARG A 16 12.10 2.58 -10.51
C ARG A 16 10.62 2.30 -10.33
N THR A 17 10.21 1.03 -10.37
CA THR A 17 8.81 0.66 -10.19
C THR A 17 8.32 1.06 -8.80
N SER A 18 9.11 0.84 -7.76
CA SER A 18 8.74 1.22 -6.39
C SER A 18 8.61 2.73 -6.25
N THR A 19 9.51 3.50 -6.87
CA THR A 19 9.46 4.96 -6.85
C THR A 19 8.19 5.48 -7.52
N GLU A 20 7.86 4.95 -8.69
CA GLU A 20 6.65 5.33 -9.43
C GLU A 20 5.39 5.02 -8.63
N LEU A 21 5.35 3.85 -7.98
CA LEU A 21 4.22 3.48 -7.13
C LEU A 21 4.09 4.39 -5.91
N GLY A 22 5.22 4.74 -5.29
CA GLY A 22 5.24 5.66 -4.16
C GLY A 22 4.72 7.05 -4.52
N GLU A 23 5.16 7.59 -5.65
CA GLU A 23 4.71 8.88 -6.17
C GLU A 23 3.21 8.86 -6.47
N PHE A 24 2.73 7.78 -7.07
CA PHE A 24 1.31 7.60 -7.40
C PHE A 24 0.46 7.58 -6.14
N VAL A 25 0.89 6.85 -5.11
CA VAL A 25 0.18 6.78 -3.82
C VAL A 25 0.16 8.15 -3.14
N ALA A 26 1.28 8.85 -3.13
CA ALA A 26 1.39 10.19 -2.52
C ALA A 26 0.44 11.18 -3.19
N GLU A 27 0.37 11.18 -4.51
CA GLU A 27 -0.52 12.05 -5.28
C GLU A 27 -1.99 11.76 -4.96
N LYS A 28 -2.38 10.49 -4.98
CA LYS A 28 -3.75 10.08 -4.65
C LYS A 28 -4.12 10.45 -3.21
N ASP A 29 -3.22 10.19 -2.27
CA ASP A 29 -3.45 10.49 -0.87
C ASP A 29 -3.70 11.99 -0.66
N THR A 30 -2.92 12.83 -1.33
CA THR A 30 -3.11 14.27 -1.30
C THR A 30 -4.46 14.67 -1.89
N MET A 31 -4.83 14.11 -3.04
CA MET A 31 -6.10 14.38 -3.70
C MET A 31 -7.30 13.99 -2.84
N TYR A 32 -7.18 12.93 -2.07
CA TYR A 32 -8.26 12.44 -1.21
C TYR A 32 -8.21 13.00 0.22
N GLY A 33 -7.40 14.05 0.44
CA GLY A 33 -7.33 14.74 1.73
C GLY A 33 -6.85 13.86 2.86
N HIS A 34 -5.91 12.96 2.58
CA HIS A 34 -5.37 12.01 3.56
C HIS A 34 -6.46 11.14 4.21
N ALA A 35 -7.43 10.70 3.39
CA ALA A 35 -8.56 9.90 3.87
C ALA A 35 -8.11 8.64 4.60
N PHE A 36 -7.08 7.95 4.11
CA PHE A 36 -6.58 6.73 4.76
C PHE A 36 -6.12 7.00 6.20
N PHE A 37 -5.30 8.03 6.38
CA PHE A 37 -4.81 8.44 7.71
C PHE A 37 -5.98 8.75 8.65
N ASN A 38 -6.93 9.56 8.18
CA ASN A 38 -8.08 9.95 8.99
C ASN A 38 -8.96 8.76 9.36
N MET A 39 -9.15 7.83 8.43
CA MET A 39 -9.98 6.65 8.68
C MET A 39 -9.31 5.67 9.64
N VAL A 40 -7.99 5.48 9.54
CA VAL A 40 -7.27 4.62 10.48
C VAL A 40 -7.26 5.25 11.88
N ASN A 41 -7.09 6.56 11.98
CA ASN A 41 -7.20 7.26 13.26
C ASN A 41 -8.57 7.08 13.92
N GLU A 42 -9.64 7.13 13.12
CA GLU A 42 -11.00 7.02 13.63
C GLU A 42 -11.37 5.58 13.97
N TYR A 43 -11.07 4.63 13.08
CA TYR A 43 -11.57 3.26 13.16
C TYR A 43 -10.52 2.22 13.51
N GLY A 44 -9.24 2.61 13.61
CA GLY A 44 -8.16 1.70 13.95
C GLY A 44 -7.59 0.97 12.75
N ILE A 45 -6.61 0.13 13.02
CA ILE A 45 -5.87 -0.63 12.00
C ILE A 45 -6.77 -1.59 11.22
N ASP A 46 -7.90 -1.98 11.77
CA ASP A 46 -8.85 -2.85 11.09
C ASP A 46 -9.36 -2.24 9.78
N TYR A 47 -9.43 -0.90 9.70
CA TYR A 47 -9.76 -0.22 8.44
C TYR A 47 -8.72 -0.56 7.35
N ALA A 48 -7.44 -0.47 7.69
CA ALA A 48 -6.35 -0.78 6.75
C ALA A 48 -6.41 -2.23 6.30
N LEU A 49 -6.62 -3.15 7.24
CA LEU A 49 -6.73 -4.58 6.95
C LEU A 49 -7.92 -4.87 6.03
N SER A 50 -9.06 -4.24 6.30
CA SER A 50 -10.26 -4.43 5.47
C SER A 50 -10.06 -3.94 4.04
N LYS A 51 -9.32 -2.86 3.85
CA LYS A 51 -9.02 -2.35 2.50
C LYS A 51 -8.13 -3.30 1.71
N MET A 52 -7.12 -3.86 2.35
CA MET A 52 -6.25 -4.86 1.71
C MET A 52 -7.02 -6.13 1.40
N GLU A 53 -7.84 -6.59 2.33
CA GLU A 53 -8.68 -7.77 2.16
C GLU A 53 -9.65 -7.62 1.00
N GLU A 54 -10.30 -6.46 0.88
CA GLU A 54 -11.21 -6.13 -0.21
C GLU A 54 -10.53 -6.24 -1.58
N LYS A 55 -9.31 -5.71 -1.71
CA LYS A 55 -8.55 -5.79 -2.96
C LYS A 55 -8.11 -7.22 -3.27
N LEU A 56 -7.70 -7.96 -2.26
CA LEU A 56 -7.34 -9.37 -2.43
C LEU A 56 -8.54 -10.20 -2.88
N PHE A 57 -9.71 -9.96 -2.29
CA PHE A 57 -10.95 -10.61 -2.68
C PHE A 57 -11.28 -10.36 -4.15
N ARG A 58 -11.13 -9.10 -4.59
CA ARG A 58 -11.35 -8.72 -5.99
C ARG A 58 -10.40 -9.44 -6.94
N LEU A 59 -9.12 -9.57 -6.57
CA LEU A 59 -8.13 -10.29 -7.38
C LEU A 59 -8.52 -11.77 -7.54
N LYS A 60 -8.96 -12.40 -6.46
CA LYS A 60 -9.40 -13.79 -6.48
C LYS A 60 -10.62 -13.98 -7.39
N GLN A 61 -11.54 -13.03 -7.35
CA GLN A 61 -12.74 -13.07 -8.19
C GLN A 61 -12.38 -12.92 -9.68
N LEU A 62 -11.49 -11.98 -10.01
CA LEU A 62 -11.02 -11.79 -11.38
C LEU A 62 -10.32 -13.04 -11.90
N LYS A 63 -9.55 -13.71 -11.04
CA LYS A 63 -8.90 -14.97 -11.39
C LYS A 63 -9.94 -16.04 -11.74
N LYS A 64 -10.98 -16.18 -10.92
CA LYS A 64 -12.08 -17.15 -11.17
C LYS A 64 -12.77 -16.90 -12.51
N LEU A 65 -12.91 -15.63 -12.89
CA LEU A 65 -13.56 -15.25 -14.13
C LEU A 65 -12.64 -15.35 -15.36
N GLY A 66 -11.39 -15.81 -15.18
CA GLY A 66 -10.40 -15.88 -16.24
C GLY A 66 -9.95 -14.53 -16.75
N LYS A 67 -10.03 -13.48 -15.93
CA LYS A 67 -9.72 -12.11 -16.31
C LYS A 67 -8.40 -11.60 -15.74
N MET A 68 -7.44 -12.49 -15.52
CA MET A 68 -6.08 -12.12 -15.07
C MET A 68 -5.22 -11.54 -16.18
N ASN A 69 -5.23 -12.21 -17.35
CA ASN A 69 -4.30 -11.90 -18.43
C ASN A 69 -4.71 -10.60 -19.13
N HIS A 70 -3.77 -9.66 -19.23
CA HIS A 70 -3.95 -8.40 -19.94
C HIS A 70 -5.15 -7.59 -19.44
N SER A 71 -5.56 -7.85 -18.20
CA SER A 71 -6.68 -7.13 -17.59
C SER A 71 -6.16 -5.91 -16.83
N GLU A 72 -6.58 -4.72 -17.26
CA GLU A 72 -6.32 -3.48 -16.51
C GLU A 72 -6.86 -3.57 -15.09
N SER A 73 -8.06 -4.16 -14.94
CA SER A 73 -8.71 -4.31 -13.63
C SER A 73 -7.87 -5.14 -12.66
N PHE A 74 -7.24 -6.23 -13.15
CA PHE A 74 -6.39 -7.07 -12.29
C PHE A 74 -5.14 -6.30 -11.87
N LYS A 75 -4.46 -5.69 -12.82
CA LYS A 75 -3.25 -4.89 -12.57
C LYS A 75 -3.54 -3.72 -11.62
N ASP A 76 -4.63 -3.00 -11.84
CA ASP A 76 -5.04 -1.88 -10.99
C ASP A 76 -5.33 -2.35 -9.57
N SER A 77 -5.96 -3.51 -9.41
CA SER A 77 -6.23 -4.07 -8.08
C SER A 77 -4.96 -4.45 -7.33
N VAL A 78 -3.94 -4.96 -8.05
CA VAL A 78 -2.63 -5.22 -7.45
C VAL A 78 -1.98 -3.91 -7.00
N LYS A 79 -2.04 -2.87 -7.83
CA LYS A 79 -1.51 -1.54 -7.46
C LYS A 79 -2.21 -0.96 -6.25
N ASP A 80 -3.53 -1.09 -6.19
CA ASP A 80 -4.31 -0.62 -5.05
C ASP A 80 -3.95 -1.36 -3.76
N LEU A 81 -3.79 -2.68 -3.84
CA LEU A 81 -3.38 -3.49 -2.70
C LEU A 81 -2.02 -3.05 -2.18
N GLN A 82 -1.07 -2.87 -3.06
CA GLN A 82 0.27 -2.37 -2.72
C GLN A 82 0.18 -0.97 -2.09
N GLY A 83 -0.67 -0.10 -2.64
CA GLY A 83 -0.86 1.25 -2.12
C GLY A 83 -1.37 1.25 -0.67
N TYR A 84 -2.34 0.41 -0.37
CA TYR A 84 -2.84 0.29 1.01
C TYR A 84 -1.79 -0.31 1.94
N ALA A 85 -0.99 -1.26 1.45
CA ALA A 85 0.11 -1.81 2.24
C ALA A 85 1.18 -0.75 2.55
N LEU A 86 1.53 0.06 1.56
CA LEU A 86 2.47 1.17 1.73
C LEU A 86 1.95 2.20 2.73
N LEU A 87 0.70 2.63 2.59
CA LEU A 87 0.06 3.58 3.50
C LEU A 87 0.01 3.03 4.93
N THR A 88 -0.25 1.74 5.08
CA THR A 88 -0.27 1.09 6.39
C THR A 88 1.13 1.13 7.03
N LEU A 89 2.16 0.82 6.26
CA LEU A 89 3.54 0.88 6.74
C LEU A 89 3.92 2.30 7.17
N LEU A 90 3.56 3.29 6.36
CA LEU A 90 3.84 4.70 6.67
C LEU A 90 3.12 5.14 7.94
N TYR A 91 1.88 4.69 8.14
CA TYR A 91 1.13 4.98 9.36
C TYR A 91 1.83 4.40 10.60
N ILE A 92 2.28 3.15 10.51
CA ILE A 92 3.01 2.49 11.60
C ILE A 92 4.31 3.25 11.91
N GLN A 93 5.06 3.63 10.90
CA GLN A 93 6.31 4.38 11.06
C GLN A 93 6.05 5.74 11.73
N ALA A 94 4.99 6.42 11.32
CA ALA A 94 4.63 7.70 11.92
C ALA A 94 4.26 7.54 13.40
N CYS A 95 3.57 6.47 13.77
CA CYS A 95 3.25 6.16 15.15
C CYS A 95 4.52 5.89 15.98
N GLU A 96 5.46 5.12 15.42
CA GLU A 96 6.72 4.84 16.09
C GLU A 96 7.53 6.12 16.34
N GLU A 97 7.62 6.99 15.34
CA GLU A 97 8.32 8.26 15.46
C GLU A 97 7.67 9.17 16.51
N ALA A 98 6.34 9.19 16.54
CA ALA A 98 5.60 9.99 17.54
C ALA A 98 5.85 9.47 18.96
N GLU A 99 5.91 8.16 19.14
CA GLU A 99 6.22 7.55 20.45
C GLU A 99 7.64 7.86 20.90
N GLU A 100 8.61 7.80 19.99
CA GLU A 100 10.00 8.16 20.27
C GLU A 100 10.13 9.61 20.71
N LYS A 101 9.46 10.53 20.02
CA LYS A 101 9.45 11.95 20.38
C LYS A 101 8.87 12.18 21.78
N LYS A 102 7.80 11.47 22.13
CA LYS A 102 7.22 11.55 23.47
C LYS A 102 8.18 11.07 24.54
N LYS A 103 8.91 9.98 24.31
CA LYS A 103 9.94 9.47 25.24
C LYS A 103 11.05 10.49 25.42
N THR A 104 11.51 11.11 24.36
CA THR A 104 12.55 12.15 24.39
C THR A 104 12.09 13.36 25.19
N GLN A 105 10.85 13.82 25.00
CA GLN A 105 10.28 14.94 25.74
C GLN A 105 10.19 14.64 27.24
N VAL A 106 9.75 13.44 27.60
CA VAL A 106 9.68 13.02 29.02
C VAL A 106 11.05 13.05 29.66
N ASN A 107 12.08 12.63 28.93
CA ASN A 107 13.46 12.65 29.44
C ASN A 107 13.99 14.08 29.62
N TYR A 108 13.56 15.01 28.80
CA TYR A 108 13.96 16.42 28.89
C TYR A 108 13.26 17.16 30.04
N THR A 109 12.10 16.73 30.46
CA THR A 109 11.33 17.40 31.51
C THR A 109 11.72 16.97 32.93
N LYS A 110 12.68 16.10 33.03
CA LYS A 110 13.31 15.77 34.29
C LYS A 110 14.41 16.77 34.60
#